data_9a8a8c5cc5c7ebafe8318e386872947b
#
_entry.id   9a8a8c5cc5c7ebafe8318e386872947b
#
_cell.length_a   1.000
_cell.length_b   1.000
_cell.length_c   1.000
_cell.angle_alpha   90.00
_cell.angle_beta   90.00
_cell.angle_gamma   90.00
#
_symmetry.space_group_name_H-M   'P 1'
#
loop_
_entity.id
_entity.type
_entity.pdbx_description
1 polymer ?
#
loop_
_entity_poly.entity_id
_entity_poly.type
_entity_poly.pdbx_seq_one_letter_code
_entity_poly.pdbx_strand_id
1 'polypeptide(L)'
;MLSGGGVKVLTDLTNTGITFQKTNAFDGIITVRDKVSPFTLKITKLNDHKQLLDGAEFTLYSDKACTKVVAKRTSYNGVLSFAGLKDRTKYYLKETKAPDGYRIPLDPDTKQPHIYEIETVSSPVNDLFELWVDGKKYTPKDTVTTGAIRIEGTKKTRVVHMEIVNMVGIKLPETGSDLMFPMFIIGMGLMFLGRKSLRGGVRE
;
A
#
# COMPACT_ATOMS: atom_id res chain seq x y z
N MET A 1 -39.96 -42.03 -9.39
CA MET A 1 -40.71 -40.86 -8.92
C MET A 1 -39.86 -40.14 -7.89
N LEU A 2 -39.19 -39.09 -8.29
CA LEU A 2 -38.50 -38.19 -7.34
C LEU A 2 -39.50 -37.08 -6.99
N SER A 3 -39.97 -37.09 -5.76
CA SER A 3 -40.89 -36.11 -5.21
C SER A 3 -40.21 -34.74 -5.20
N GLY A 4 -40.90 -33.75 -5.72
CA GLY A 4 -40.42 -32.43 -6.00
C GLY A 4 -39.95 -31.67 -4.74
N GLY A 5 -38.69 -31.56 -4.61
CA GLY A 5 -38.09 -30.43 -3.90
C GLY A 5 -38.28 -29.21 -4.84
N GLY A 6 -39.25 -28.34 -4.51
CA GLY A 6 -39.50 -27.16 -5.30
C GLY A 6 -38.27 -26.28 -5.37
N VAL A 7 -37.67 -26.18 -6.55
CA VAL A 7 -36.71 -25.16 -6.85
C VAL A 7 -37.45 -23.84 -6.84
N LYS A 8 -37.24 -23.03 -5.81
CA LYS A 8 -37.76 -21.66 -5.74
C LYS A 8 -36.94 -20.86 -6.77
N VAL A 9 -37.48 -20.75 -7.99
CA VAL A 9 -36.87 -19.86 -8.99
C VAL A 9 -37.08 -18.43 -8.50
N LEU A 10 -36.02 -17.79 -8.11
CA LEU A 10 -36.02 -16.35 -7.86
C LEU A 10 -36.22 -15.65 -9.18
N THR A 11 -37.40 -15.07 -9.39
CA THR A 11 -37.81 -14.48 -10.65
C THR A 11 -37.17 -13.14 -11.00
N ASP A 12 -36.31 -12.61 -10.15
CA ASP A 12 -35.58 -11.36 -10.43
C ASP A 12 -34.05 -11.53 -10.31
N LEU A 13 -33.50 -12.28 -11.27
CA LEU A 13 -32.05 -12.51 -11.37
C LEU A 13 -31.36 -11.50 -12.30
N THR A 14 -32.12 -10.61 -12.94
CA THR A 14 -31.57 -9.65 -13.92
C THR A 14 -30.62 -8.63 -13.27
N ASN A 15 -30.71 -8.45 -11.97
CA ASN A 15 -29.93 -7.44 -11.23
C ASN A 15 -28.75 -8.00 -10.40
N THR A 16 -28.60 -9.32 -10.34
CA THR A 16 -27.59 -9.96 -9.48
C THR A 16 -26.29 -10.32 -10.19
N GLY A 17 -26.24 -10.21 -11.51
CA GLY A 17 -25.09 -10.66 -12.30
C GLY A 17 -24.92 -12.19 -12.33
N ILE A 18 -25.91 -12.94 -11.88
CA ILE A 18 -25.91 -14.40 -11.89
C ILE A 18 -26.37 -14.87 -13.26
N THR A 19 -25.52 -15.61 -13.96
CA THR A 19 -25.88 -16.23 -15.25
C THR A 19 -26.09 -17.71 -15.02
N PHE A 20 -27.31 -18.20 -15.37
CA PHE A 20 -27.60 -19.63 -15.40
C PHE A 20 -27.28 -20.17 -16.78
N GLN A 21 -26.40 -21.14 -16.86
CA GLN A 21 -26.23 -21.95 -18.04
C GLN A 21 -27.02 -23.26 -17.84
N LYS A 22 -28.01 -23.52 -18.70
CA LYS A 22 -28.69 -24.81 -18.77
C LYS A 22 -27.72 -25.81 -19.41
N THR A 23 -27.04 -26.59 -18.60
CA THR A 23 -26.36 -27.77 -19.07
C THR A 23 -27.37 -28.90 -19.24
N ASN A 24 -27.11 -29.77 -20.18
CA ASN A 24 -28.03 -30.83 -20.64
C ASN A 24 -28.75 -31.55 -19.50
N ALA A 25 -29.99 -31.91 -19.73
CA ALA A 25 -31.03 -32.29 -18.78
C ALA A 25 -30.71 -33.49 -17.84
N PHE A 26 -29.54 -34.04 -17.88
CA PHE A 26 -29.16 -35.22 -17.06
C PHE A 26 -28.28 -34.95 -15.88
N ASP A 27 -27.54 -33.86 -15.83
CA ASP A 27 -26.52 -33.71 -14.77
C ASP A 27 -26.96 -32.93 -13.53
N GLY A 28 -28.14 -32.29 -13.55
CA GLY A 28 -28.67 -31.58 -12.39
C GLY A 28 -27.76 -30.51 -11.76
N ILE A 29 -26.65 -30.20 -12.39
CA ILE A 29 -25.64 -29.24 -11.88
C ILE A 29 -26.00 -27.85 -12.40
N ILE A 30 -26.38 -26.96 -11.51
CA ILE A 30 -26.53 -25.53 -11.78
C ILE A 30 -25.24 -24.85 -11.40
N THR A 31 -24.45 -24.43 -12.38
CA THR A 31 -23.28 -23.61 -12.12
C THR A 31 -23.69 -22.16 -12.06
N VAL A 32 -23.72 -21.59 -10.87
CA VAL A 32 -23.94 -20.15 -10.65
C VAL A 32 -22.60 -19.45 -10.67
N ARG A 33 -22.39 -18.60 -11.67
CA ARG A 33 -21.20 -17.71 -11.70
C ARG A 33 -21.64 -16.32 -11.29
N ASP A 34 -21.28 -15.93 -10.09
CA ASP A 34 -21.46 -14.55 -9.63
C ASP A 34 -20.40 -13.67 -10.30
N LYS A 35 -20.85 -12.72 -11.14
CA LYS A 35 -19.97 -11.73 -11.74
C LYS A 35 -19.73 -10.61 -10.73
N VAL A 36 -18.72 -10.80 -9.91
CA VAL A 36 -18.33 -9.80 -8.91
C VAL A 36 -17.68 -8.60 -9.60
N SER A 37 -18.19 -7.41 -9.31
CA SER A 37 -17.60 -6.17 -9.81
C SER A 37 -16.19 -5.95 -9.23
N PRO A 38 -15.27 -5.35 -9.99
CA PRO A 38 -13.97 -4.97 -9.48
C PRO A 38 -14.09 -3.92 -8.37
N PHE A 39 -13.06 -3.81 -7.53
CA PHE A 39 -12.99 -2.76 -6.52
C PHE A 39 -11.95 -1.68 -6.87
N THR A 40 -12.07 -0.55 -6.20
CA THR A 40 -11.10 0.54 -6.26
C THR A 40 -10.43 0.70 -4.91
N LEU A 41 -9.11 0.68 -4.90
CA LEU A 41 -8.28 1.04 -3.76
C LEU A 41 -7.92 2.53 -3.88
N LYS A 42 -8.37 3.35 -2.93
CA LYS A 42 -8.07 4.77 -2.83
C LYS A 42 -7.17 5.01 -1.62
N ILE A 43 -6.06 5.69 -1.83
CA ILE A 43 -5.09 5.99 -0.79
C ILE A 43 -5.07 7.49 -0.55
N THR A 44 -5.16 7.89 0.72
CA THR A 44 -4.91 9.26 1.17
C THR A 44 -3.54 9.29 1.83
N LYS A 45 -2.63 10.08 1.27
CA LYS A 45 -1.27 10.22 1.74
C LYS A 45 -1.15 11.42 2.67
N LEU A 46 -0.69 11.20 3.88
CA LEU A 46 -0.64 12.18 4.96
C LEU A 46 0.75 12.22 5.61
N ASN A 47 1.05 13.34 6.26
CA ASN A 47 2.11 13.39 7.27
C ASN A 47 1.54 13.10 8.69
N ASP A 48 2.39 13.12 9.69
CA ASP A 48 2.07 12.95 11.12
C ASP A 48 1.14 14.05 11.67
N HIS A 49 1.10 15.22 11.03
CA HIS A 49 0.17 16.31 11.33
C HIS A 49 -1.13 16.25 10.54
N LYS A 50 -1.42 15.13 9.87
CA LYS A 50 -2.62 14.92 9.02
C LYS A 50 -2.72 15.87 7.82
N GLN A 51 -1.63 16.45 7.37
CA GLN A 51 -1.57 17.25 6.15
C GLN A 51 -1.37 16.33 4.94
N LEU A 52 -2.01 16.67 3.83
CA LEU A 52 -1.90 15.95 2.57
C LEU A 52 -0.48 16.05 1.99
N LEU A 53 0.02 14.94 1.47
CA LEU A 53 1.35 14.86 0.86
C LEU A 53 1.27 14.46 -0.60
N ASP A 54 1.90 15.27 -1.46
CA ASP A 54 2.05 15.03 -2.89
C ASP A 54 3.39 14.38 -3.20
N GLY A 55 3.47 13.70 -4.35
CA GLY A 55 4.71 13.13 -4.85
C GLY A 55 5.09 11.78 -4.25
N ALA A 56 4.28 11.21 -3.36
CA ALA A 56 4.46 9.82 -2.91
C ALA A 56 4.16 8.86 -4.06
N GLU A 57 5.05 7.94 -4.35
CA GLU A 57 4.86 6.95 -5.39
C GLU A 57 4.56 5.58 -4.79
N PHE A 58 3.50 4.96 -5.27
CA PHE A 58 3.08 3.63 -4.87
C PHE A 58 3.05 2.68 -6.06
N THR A 59 3.56 1.49 -5.85
CA THR A 59 3.46 0.39 -6.81
C THR A 59 2.62 -0.73 -6.23
N LEU A 60 1.65 -1.18 -7.01
CA LEU A 60 0.80 -2.32 -6.70
C LEU A 60 1.34 -3.54 -7.45
N TYR A 61 1.46 -4.65 -6.74
CA TYR A 61 1.98 -5.91 -7.27
C TYR A 61 0.94 -7.03 -7.12
N SER A 62 1.04 -8.05 -7.98
CA SER A 62 0.23 -9.27 -7.89
C SER A 62 0.90 -10.41 -7.16
N ASP A 63 2.14 -10.24 -6.69
CA ASP A 63 2.91 -11.24 -5.96
C ASP A 63 3.59 -10.64 -4.73
N LYS A 64 3.74 -11.44 -3.68
CA LYS A 64 4.34 -11.04 -2.41
C LYS A 64 5.80 -10.61 -2.52
N ALA A 65 6.53 -11.16 -3.49
CA ALA A 65 7.92 -10.79 -3.75
C ALA A 65 8.05 -9.40 -4.42
N CYS A 66 6.93 -8.75 -4.77
CA CYS A 66 6.90 -7.46 -5.44
C CYS A 66 7.69 -7.43 -6.76
N THR A 67 7.58 -8.51 -7.55
CA THR A 67 8.23 -8.63 -8.86
C THR A 67 7.29 -8.37 -10.02
N LYS A 68 5.97 -8.65 -9.84
CA LYS A 68 4.96 -8.53 -10.89
C LYS A 68 4.13 -7.27 -10.69
N VAL A 69 4.51 -6.20 -11.36
CA VAL A 69 3.82 -4.90 -11.28
C VAL A 69 2.45 -4.97 -11.94
N VAL A 70 1.42 -4.56 -11.21
CA VAL A 70 0.06 -4.35 -11.72
C VAL A 70 -0.13 -2.91 -12.19
N ALA A 71 0.25 -1.95 -11.34
CA ALA A 71 0.15 -0.54 -11.65
C ALA A 71 1.06 0.30 -10.73
N LYS A 72 1.39 1.52 -11.19
CA LYS A 72 2.13 2.53 -10.45
C LYS A 72 1.35 3.83 -10.43
N ARG A 73 1.31 4.52 -9.29
CA ARG A 73 0.58 5.79 -9.11
C ARG A 73 1.36 6.72 -8.20
N THR A 74 1.22 8.01 -8.45
CA THR A 74 1.80 9.08 -7.62
C THR A 74 0.68 9.89 -6.98
N SER A 75 0.85 10.30 -5.73
CA SER A 75 -0.14 11.13 -5.04
C SER A 75 -0.17 12.54 -5.63
N TYR A 76 -1.39 13.02 -5.86
CA TYR A 76 -1.70 14.39 -6.25
C TYR A 76 -2.83 14.92 -5.37
N ASN A 77 -2.70 16.10 -4.81
CA ASN A 77 -3.56 16.60 -3.73
C ASN A 77 -3.73 15.56 -2.60
N GLY A 78 -2.65 14.87 -2.27
CA GLY A 78 -2.61 13.82 -1.26
C GLY A 78 -3.37 12.54 -1.61
N VAL A 79 -3.85 12.36 -2.83
CA VAL A 79 -4.68 11.20 -3.19
C VAL A 79 -4.11 10.46 -4.39
N LEU A 80 -4.22 9.13 -4.35
CA LEU A 80 -4.00 8.25 -5.51
C LEU A 80 -4.99 7.07 -5.48
N SER A 81 -5.19 6.40 -6.62
CA SER A 81 -6.12 5.27 -6.69
C SER A 81 -5.71 4.21 -7.70
N PHE A 82 -6.07 2.96 -7.38
CA PHE A 82 -5.97 1.80 -8.24
C PHE A 82 -7.38 1.24 -8.45
N ALA A 83 -7.88 1.31 -9.67
CA ALA A 83 -9.21 0.82 -10.04
C ALA A 83 -9.13 -0.53 -10.78
N GLY A 84 -10.25 -1.23 -10.86
CA GLY A 84 -10.37 -2.48 -11.63
C GLY A 84 -9.74 -3.69 -10.93
N LEU A 85 -9.53 -3.64 -9.62
CA LEU A 85 -8.92 -4.72 -8.85
C LEU A 85 -9.93 -5.86 -8.65
N LYS A 86 -9.48 -7.09 -8.83
CA LYS A 86 -10.33 -8.28 -8.77
C LYS A 86 -10.61 -8.69 -7.33
N ASP A 87 -11.84 -9.11 -7.09
CA ASP A 87 -12.24 -9.76 -5.84
C ASP A 87 -11.51 -11.08 -5.62
N ARG A 88 -11.35 -11.51 -4.37
CA ARG A 88 -10.68 -12.76 -3.98
C ARG A 88 -9.29 -12.91 -4.63
N THR A 89 -8.61 -11.78 -4.75
CA THR A 89 -7.26 -11.70 -5.31
C THR A 89 -6.41 -10.88 -4.37
N LYS A 90 -5.27 -11.43 -3.98
CA LYS A 90 -4.30 -10.72 -3.15
C LYS A 90 -3.48 -9.78 -3.99
N TYR A 91 -3.36 -8.56 -3.50
CA TYR A 91 -2.50 -7.53 -4.04
C TYR A 91 -1.52 -7.08 -2.97
N TYR A 92 -0.35 -6.62 -3.39
CA TYR A 92 0.72 -6.17 -2.51
C TYR A 92 1.06 -4.72 -2.88
N LEU A 93 0.74 -3.81 -1.97
CA LEU A 93 0.96 -2.39 -2.16
C LEU A 93 2.23 -1.97 -1.42
N LYS A 94 3.12 -1.28 -2.12
CA LYS A 94 4.36 -0.76 -1.56
C LYS A 94 4.56 0.70 -1.95
N GLU A 95 4.92 1.54 -0.98
CA GLU A 95 5.44 2.87 -1.28
C GLU A 95 6.86 2.72 -1.81
N THR A 96 7.09 3.16 -3.06
CA THR A 96 8.38 3.02 -3.74
C THR A 96 9.18 4.30 -3.75
N LYS A 97 8.52 5.44 -3.47
CA LYS A 97 9.17 6.73 -3.27
C LYS A 97 8.36 7.55 -2.26
N ALA A 98 9.01 8.05 -1.22
CA ALA A 98 8.41 9.03 -0.32
C ALA A 98 8.47 10.44 -0.93
N PRO A 99 7.58 11.36 -0.52
CA PRO A 99 7.73 12.78 -0.80
C PRO A 99 9.04 13.34 -0.25
N ASP A 100 9.52 14.42 -0.85
CA ASP A 100 10.77 15.05 -0.41
C ASP A 100 10.67 15.49 1.07
N GLY A 101 11.69 15.16 1.85
CA GLY A 101 11.74 15.43 3.29
C GLY A 101 11.01 14.41 4.17
N TYR A 102 10.42 13.40 3.58
CA TYR A 102 9.73 12.31 4.29
C TYR A 102 10.41 10.96 4.08
N ARG A 103 10.12 10.00 4.93
CA ARG A 103 10.62 8.62 4.83
C ARG A 103 9.46 7.64 4.66
N ILE A 104 9.72 6.59 3.90
CA ILE A 104 8.78 5.48 3.72
C ILE A 104 8.51 4.81 5.06
N PRO A 105 7.24 4.47 5.40
CA PRO A 105 6.92 3.67 6.56
C PRO A 105 7.63 2.33 6.51
N LEU A 106 8.25 1.96 7.62
CA LEU A 106 8.93 0.68 7.74
C LEU A 106 8.06 -0.30 8.52
N ASP A 107 8.13 -1.55 8.14
CA ASP A 107 7.62 -2.65 8.92
C ASP A 107 8.34 -2.70 10.28
N PRO A 108 7.61 -2.81 11.40
CA PRO A 108 8.20 -2.72 12.73
C PRO A 108 9.14 -3.89 13.05
N ASP A 109 8.94 -5.06 12.44
CA ASP A 109 9.72 -6.25 12.72
C ASP A 109 10.93 -6.36 11.80
N THR A 110 10.73 -6.19 10.49
CA THR A 110 11.78 -6.39 9.48
C THR A 110 12.62 -5.15 9.22
N LYS A 111 12.15 -3.95 9.62
CA LYS A 111 12.76 -2.64 9.32
C LYS A 111 12.89 -2.36 7.82
N GLN A 112 12.18 -3.10 6.99
CA GLN A 112 12.09 -2.88 5.55
C GLN A 112 10.86 -2.03 5.21
N PRO A 113 10.79 -1.39 4.02
CA PRO A 113 9.59 -0.73 3.56
C PRO A 113 8.36 -1.63 3.68
N HIS A 114 7.32 -1.13 4.35
CA HIS A 114 6.11 -1.91 4.61
C HIS A 114 5.41 -2.29 3.31
N ILE A 115 4.97 -3.54 3.22
CA ILE A 115 4.21 -4.08 2.10
C ILE A 115 2.83 -4.46 2.64
N TYR A 116 1.80 -3.73 2.21
CA TYR A 116 0.42 -3.99 2.58
C TYR A 116 -0.15 -5.12 1.73
N GLU A 117 -0.51 -6.25 2.33
CA GLU A 117 -1.26 -7.32 1.66
C GLU A 117 -2.74 -6.98 1.70
N ILE A 118 -3.40 -6.86 0.54
CA ILE A 118 -4.77 -6.40 0.39
C ILE A 118 -5.59 -7.40 -0.39
N GLU A 119 -6.74 -7.80 0.16
CA GLU A 119 -7.71 -8.67 -0.49
C GLU A 119 -9.13 -8.24 -0.16
N THR A 120 -10.03 -8.23 -1.14
CA THR A 120 -11.48 -8.12 -0.89
C THR A 120 -12.14 -9.46 -1.09
N VAL A 121 -13.11 -9.78 -0.23
CA VAL A 121 -13.89 -11.02 -0.31
C VAL A 121 -15.37 -10.67 -0.26
N SER A 122 -16.06 -10.83 -1.39
CA SER A 122 -17.50 -10.62 -1.47
C SER A 122 -18.27 -11.74 -0.79
N SER A 123 -19.31 -11.37 -0.07
CA SER A 123 -20.27 -12.32 0.47
C SER A 123 -21.06 -13.02 -0.67
N PRO A 124 -21.22 -14.33 -0.62
CA PRO A 124 -22.06 -15.04 -1.61
C PRO A 124 -23.55 -14.79 -1.41
N VAL A 125 -23.99 -14.34 -0.23
CA VAL A 125 -25.41 -14.31 0.16
C VAL A 125 -26.03 -12.91 0.25
N ASN A 126 -25.22 -11.86 0.26
CA ASN A 126 -25.71 -10.47 0.36
C ASN A 126 -24.80 -9.51 -0.39
N ASP A 127 -25.11 -8.21 -0.37
CA ASP A 127 -24.35 -7.16 -1.05
C ASP A 127 -23.12 -6.67 -0.25
N LEU A 128 -22.75 -7.36 0.82
CA LEU A 128 -21.60 -7.00 1.64
C LEU A 128 -20.31 -7.60 1.08
N PHE A 129 -19.21 -6.98 1.43
CA PHE A 129 -17.87 -7.51 1.19
C PHE A 129 -16.98 -7.23 2.41
N GLU A 130 -15.96 -8.05 2.55
CA GLU A 130 -14.93 -7.90 3.56
C GLU A 130 -13.64 -7.39 2.89
N LEU A 131 -12.89 -6.61 3.62
CA LEU A 131 -11.53 -6.23 3.28
C LEU A 131 -10.57 -6.90 4.24
N TRP A 132 -9.53 -7.47 3.74
CA TRP A 132 -8.40 -7.98 4.51
C TRP A 132 -7.18 -7.13 4.20
N VAL A 133 -6.54 -6.61 5.25
CA VAL A 133 -5.26 -5.90 5.15
C VAL A 133 -4.30 -6.49 6.16
N ASP A 134 -3.18 -6.99 5.70
CA ASP A 134 -2.15 -7.63 6.54
C ASP A 134 -2.71 -8.70 7.47
N GLY A 135 -3.65 -9.51 6.94
CA GLY A 135 -4.33 -10.57 7.68
C GLY A 135 -5.42 -10.10 8.65
N LYS A 136 -5.64 -8.79 8.80
CA LYS A 136 -6.72 -8.25 9.61
C LYS A 136 -7.96 -8.00 8.76
N LYS A 137 -9.12 -8.45 9.26
CA LYS A 137 -10.41 -8.31 8.60
C LYS A 137 -11.09 -7.00 8.98
N TYR A 138 -11.69 -6.36 7.98
CA TYR A 138 -12.51 -5.16 8.10
C TYR A 138 -13.84 -5.39 7.39
N THR A 139 -14.94 -4.92 8.00
CA THR A 139 -16.28 -4.99 7.44
C THR A 139 -16.85 -3.58 7.25
N PRO A 140 -17.87 -3.36 6.41
CA PRO A 140 -18.47 -2.03 6.21
C PRO A 140 -19.03 -1.37 7.47
N LYS A 141 -19.24 -2.15 8.54
CA LYS A 141 -19.69 -1.65 9.85
C LYS A 141 -18.54 -1.22 10.75
N ASP A 142 -17.32 -1.64 10.43
CA ASP A 142 -16.13 -1.24 11.16
C ASP A 142 -15.65 0.11 10.62
N THR A 143 -16.39 1.17 10.94
CA THR A 143 -15.87 2.53 10.85
C THR A 143 -14.74 2.62 11.85
N VAL A 144 -13.53 2.29 11.38
CA VAL A 144 -12.32 2.47 12.18
C VAL A 144 -12.13 3.97 12.35
N THR A 145 -12.56 4.47 13.48
CA THR A 145 -12.44 5.88 13.88
C THR A 145 -10.99 6.31 14.14
N THR A 146 -10.05 5.39 14.09
CA THR A 146 -8.62 5.67 14.22
C THR A 146 -7.92 5.42 12.90
N GLY A 147 -8.18 6.29 12.01
CA GLY A 147 -7.42 6.61 10.80
C GLY A 147 -6.99 5.44 10.02
N ALA A 148 -7.05 4.97 9.13
CA ALA A 148 -6.32 4.24 8.15
C ALA A 148 -7.21 3.47 7.16
N ILE A 149 -8.28 2.82 7.56
CA ILE A 149 -9.01 1.95 6.64
C ILE A 149 -10.52 2.18 6.73
N ARG A 150 -11.14 2.55 5.60
CA ARG A 150 -12.57 2.73 5.47
C ARG A 150 -13.07 2.00 4.22
N ILE A 151 -14.20 1.34 4.34
CA ILE A 151 -14.84 0.62 3.24
C ILE A 151 -16.12 1.33 2.88
N GLU A 152 -16.30 1.62 1.60
CA GLU A 152 -17.51 2.24 1.06
C GLU A 152 -18.08 1.44 -0.11
N GLY A 153 -19.39 1.56 -0.28
CA GLY A 153 -20.10 0.98 -1.42
C GLY A 153 -20.70 -0.39 -1.18
N THR A 154 -21.12 -1.01 -2.23
CA THR A 154 -21.75 -2.33 -2.31
C THR A 154 -20.87 -3.26 -3.13
N LYS A 155 -21.28 -4.52 -3.34
CA LYS A 155 -20.61 -5.42 -4.29
C LYS A 155 -20.40 -4.81 -5.68
N LYS A 156 -21.23 -3.83 -6.08
CA LYS A 156 -21.15 -3.19 -7.39
C LYS A 156 -20.22 -1.98 -7.43
N THR A 157 -20.07 -1.27 -6.32
CA THR A 157 -19.35 0.01 -6.25
C THR A 157 -18.34 0.03 -5.11
N ARG A 158 -17.57 -1.05 -4.97
CA ARG A 158 -16.63 -1.20 -3.85
C ARG A 158 -15.48 -0.21 -3.92
N VAL A 159 -15.34 0.59 -2.89
CA VAL A 159 -14.19 1.45 -2.69
C VAL A 159 -13.58 1.18 -1.32
N VAL A 160 -12.29 0.91 -1.34
CA VAL A 160 -11.46 0.76 -0.14
C VAL A 160 -10.64 2.02 0.01
N HIS A 161 -10.74 2.70 1.13
CA HIS A 161 -9.92 3.83 1.47
C HIS A 161 -8.86 3.42 2.48
N MET A 162 -7.62 3.83 2.24
CA MET A 162 -6.50 3.67 3.16
C MET A 162 -5.81 5.01 3.38
N GLU A 163 -5.57 5.37 4.63
CA GLU A 163 -4.67 6.48 4.99
C GLU A 163 -3.27 5.91 5.26
N ILE A 164 -2.27 6.46 4.60
CA ILE A 164 -0.88 6.08 4.83
C ILE A 164 -0.10 7.32 5.23
N VAL A 165 0.51 7.26 6.42
CA VAL A 165 1.23 8.38 7.02
C VAL A 165 2.73 8.21 6.83
N ASN A 166 3.41 9.25 6.33
CA ASN A 166 4.87 9.33 6.36
C ASN A 166 5.32 10.26 7.48
N MET A 167 6.39 9.85 8.14
CA MET A 167 7.07 10.69 9.11
C MET A 167 8.15 11.52 8.42
N VAL A 168 8.44 12.70 8.98
CA VAL A 168 9.55 13.53 8.51
C VAL A 168 10.85 12.72 8.53
N GLY A 169 11.56 12.74 7.43
CA GLY A 169 12.91 12.18 7.33
C GLY A 169 13.90 13.11 8.03
N ILE A 170 14.78 12.57 8.86
CA ILE A 170 15.94 13.32 9.33
C ILE A 170 16.88 13.45 8.13
N LYS A 171 16.98 14.64 7.53
CA LYS A 171 18.13 14.93 6.69
C LYS A 171 19.35 14.98 7.62
N LEU A 172 20.16 13.95 7.58
CA LEU A 172 21.51 14.10 8.12
C LEU A 172 22.15 15.26 7.36
N PRO A 173 22.79 16.23 8.03
CA PRO A 173 23.60 17.21 7.33
C PRO A 173 24.52 16.42 6.39
N GLU A 174 24.63 16.85 5.15
CA GLU A 174 25.66 16.34 4.25
C GLU A 174 27.04 16.73 4.82
N THR A 175 27.46 15.98 5.84
CA THR A 175 28.80 16.09 6.40
C THR A 175 29.73 15.34 5.45
N GLY A 176 29.87 15.91 4.26
CA GLY A 176 30.75 15.23 3.38
C GLY A 176 31.39 16.09 2.39
N SER A 177 32.47 16.31 2.18
CA SER A 177 33.44 16.77 1.20
C SER A 177 33.89 18.21 1.31
N ASP A 178 33.00 19.17 1.56
CA ASP A 178 33.45 20.58 1.46
C ASP A 178 34.17 21.12 2.71
N LEU A 179 33.95 20.51 3.89
CA LEU A 179 34.63 20.89 5.13
C LEU A 179 35.83 20.01 5.48
N MET A 180 35.95 18.83 4.88
CA MET A 180 37.11 17.96 5.17
C MET A 180 38.42 18.50 4.55
N PHE A 181 38.35 19.11 3.37
CA PHE A 181 39.54 19.67 2.72
C PHE A 181 40.19 20.82 3.48
N PRO A 182 39.46 21.83 4.00
CA PRO A 182 40.11 22.90 4.77
C PRO A 182 40.67 22.40 6.12
N MET A 183 40.01 21.43 6.79
CA MET A 183 40.54 20.89 8.04
C MET A 183 41.83 20.08 7.85
N PHE A 184 41.96 19.34 6.74
CA PHE A 184 43.20 18.63 6.43
C PHE A 184 44.36 19.58 6.16
N ILE A 185 44.11 20.70 5.46
CA ILE A 185 45.11 21.72 5.16
C ILE A 185 45.57 22.43 6.47
N ILE A 186 44.63 22.76 7.35
CA ILE A 186 44.95 23.38 8.66
C ILE A 186 45.74 22.40 9.54
N GLY A 187 45.35 21.13 9.60
CA GLY A 187 46.04 20.10 10.37
C GLY A 187 47.47 19.85 9.86
N MET A 188 47.72 19.78 8.55
CA MET A 188 49.04 19.67 7.97
C MET A 188 49.87 20.92 8.17
N GLY A 189 49.28 22.12 8.09
CA GLY A 189 49.96 23.39 8.36
C GLY A 189 50.48 23.48 9.79
N LEU A 190 49.71 23.07 10.78
CA LEU A 190 50.11 23.03 12.17
C LEU A 190 51.20 21.99 12.46
N MET A 191 51.20 20.85 11.78
CA MET A 191 52.25 19.84 11.90
C MET A 191 53.60 20.35 11.32
N PHE A 192 53.58 21.11 10.24
CA PHE A 192 54.78 21.70 9.68
C PHE A 192 55.37 22.82 10.55
N LEU A 193 54.54 23.65 11.18
CA LEU A 193 54.96 24.71 12.08
C LEU A 193 55.51 24.13 13.39
N GLY A 194 54.90 23.07 13.94
CA GLY A 194 55.38 22.36 15.14
C GLY A 194 56.75 21.74 14.95
N ARG A 195 57.06 21.18 13.78
CA ARG A 195 58.39 20.62 13.46
C ARG A 195 59.50 21.67 13.31
N LYS A 196 59.18 22.88 12.89
CA LYS A 196 60.16 23.98 12.80
C LYS A 196 60.53 24.54 14.18
N SER A 197 59.57 24.56 15.12
CA SER A 197 59.82 25.03 16.48
C SER A 197 60.70 24.08 17.29
N LEU A 198 60.62 22.76 17.05
CA LEU A 198 61.46 21.77 17.76
C LEU A 198 62.92 21.66 17.24
N ARG A 199 63.25 22.26 16.08
CA ARG A 199 64.61 22.26 15.52
C ARG A 199 65.45 23.49 15.88
N GLY A 200 64.87 24.49 16.57
CA GLY A 200 65.53 25.74 16.93
C GLY A 200 66.09 25.79 18.34
N GLY A 201 66.08 24.71 19.08
CA GLY A 201 66.43 24.71 20.54
C GLY A 201 67.58 23.79 20.92
N VAL A 202 68.69 23.77 20.17
CA VAL A 202 69.97 23.22 20.69
C VAL A 202 71.11 24.05 20.10
N ARG A 203 71.45 25.11 20.76
CA ARG A 203 72.81 25.67 20.77
C ARG A 203 73.13 26.20 22.19
N GLU A 204 74.08 25.50 22.80
CA GLU A 204 74.85 25.75 23.99
C GLU A 204 74.12 25.81 25.29
#